data_42062f490fd82b7ff0e52d5a75575ed0
#
_entry.id   42062f490fd82b7ff0e52d5a75575ed0
#
_cell.length_a   1.000
_cell.length_b   1.000
_cell.length_c   1.000
_cell.angle_alpha   90.00
_cell.angle_beta   90.00
_cell.angle_gamma   90.00
#
_symmetry.space_group_name_H-M   'P 1'
#
loop_
_entity.id
_entity.type
_entity.pdbx_description
1 polymer ?
#
loop_
_entity_poly.entity_id
_entity_poly.type
_entity_poly.pdbx_seq_one_letter_code
_entity_poly.pdbx_strand_id
1 'polypeptide(L)'
;MINLIMGGFPDHYDHWKPFSQNNGEFSFLLSRMFENTSDGIRKKLSPLSSNVLSYLEKLPTIFMSEAYQIEGAKPYYVDIRIGRISNIHIKGKEINFQFAITHTHNEIKISDAKSVESSLELGTYGLKRTHWAIKDKNIDDILKTFGINQNAQVDSSPAPLPDEDSTLLTVNSLQEFIEKVLHITADMDEEIFYRGHSDSSYELAPSLFRKYENGNYKFLHNEINLVKEALSARPSEFIDDTSMLDKLVRMQHYGIPTRLLDITSNPLIALYFACSSINSDKNDIDGQVIIFKTHRENIKFFDSDTVSCISNLCMLSKDMKDKLSFEERNNDFNSSHACLKLLESIKHEKPYFKSIINPEDLEKIIFVKSR
;
A
#
# COMPACT_ATOMS: atom_id res chain seq x y z
N MET A 1 -15.10 8.51 5.06
CA MET A 1 -14.80 7.11 5.48
C MET A 1 -14.97 6.95 6.97
N ILE A 2 -15.29 5.75 7.44
CA ILE A 2 -15.49 5.43 8.85
C ILE A 2 -14.90 4.07 9.22
N ASN A 3 -14.60 3.86 10.49
CA ASN A 3 -14.45 2.54 11.09
C ASN A 3 -15.84 1.97 11.40
N LEU A 4 -16.12 0.75 10.97
CA LEU A 4 -17.27 -0.04 11.39
C LEU A 4 -16.72 -1.26 12.16
N ILE A 5 -16.83 -1.23 13.47
CA ILE A 5 -16.38 -2.32 14.35
C ILE A 5 -17.62 -3.06 14.84
N MET A 6 -17.76 -4.30 14.42
CA MET A 6 -18.86 -5.17 14.81
C MET A 6 -18.38 -6.26 15.75
N GLY A 7 -19.10 -6.50 16.82
CA GLY A 7 -18.76 -7.61 17.70
C GLY A 7 -19.75 -7.84 18.80
N GLY A 8 -20.08 -9.11 19.03
CA GLY A 8 -20.92 -9.57 20.11
C GLY A 8 -22.34 -9.02 20.09
N PHE A 9 -23.12 -9.34 21.10
CA PHE A 9 -24.47 -8.79 21.33
C PHE A 9 -24.69 -8.64 22.84
N PRO A 10 -25.74 -7.92 23.29
CA PRO A 10 -25.88 -7.52 24.70
C PRO A 10 -25.75 -8.62 25.76
N ASP A 11 -26.11 -9.86 25.41
CA ASP A 11 -25.99 -11.01 26.30
C ASP A 11 -24.60 -11.68 26.27
N HIS A 12 -23.71 -11.27 25.34
CA HIS A 12 -22.33 -11.75 25.27
C HIS A 12 -21.38 -10.84 26.03
N TYR A 13 -20.97 -11.24 27.22
CA TYR A 13 -20.21 -10.46 28.18
C TYR A 13 -18.82 -9.98 27.66
N ASP A 14 -18.13 -10.76 26.81
CA ASP A 14 -16.71 -10.51 26.50
C ASP A 14 -16.51 -9.53 25.34
N HIS A 15 -17.42 -9.44 24.38
CA HIS A 15 -17.22 -8.67 23.16
C HIS A 15 -18.07 -7.40 23.02
N TRP A 16 -19.20 -7.29 23.74
CA TRP A 16 -20.06 -6.11 23.66
C TRP A 16 -20.10 -5.28 24.94
N LYS A 17 -19.98 -5.93 26.10
CA LYS A 17 -20.04 -5.26 27.41
C LYS A 17 -19.09 -4.07 27.55
N PRO A 18 -17.85 -4.07 27.01
CA PRO A 18 -16.97 -2.91 27.09
C PRO A 18 -17.62 -1.65 26.52
N PHE A 19 -18.35 -1.75 25.42
CA PHE A 19 -19.01 -0.62 24.77
C PHE A 19 -20.30 -0.15 25.49
N SER A 20 -20.66 -0.75 26.59
CA SER A 20 -21.68 -0.20 27.50
C SER A 20 -21.14 0.95 28.38
N GLN A 21 -19.82 1.15 28.41
CA GLN A 21 -19.15 2.28 29.03
C GLN A 21 -18.85 3.37 28.01
N ASN A 22 -18.81 4.62 28.42
CA ASN A 22 -18.54 5.74 27.51
C ASN A 22 -17.08 5.80 27.05
N ASN A 23 -16.15 5.16 27.75
CA ASN A 23 -14.76 5.04 27.38
C ASN A 23 -14.16 3.74 27.94
N GLY A 24 -13.07 3.28 27.37
CA GLY A 24 -12.39 2.07 27.79
C GLY A 24 -11.31 1.64 26.82
N GLU A 25 -10.79 0.44 27.05
CA GLU A 25 -9.84 -0.23 26.17
C GLU A 25 -10.48 -1.51 25.61
N PHE A 26 -10.10 -1.87 24.38
CA PHE A 26 -10.57 -3.07 23.75
C PHE A 26 -9.48 -3.71 22.90
N SER A 27 -9.51 -5.04 22.85
CA SER A 27 -8.62 -5.85 22.02
C SER A 27 -9.44 -6.56 20.93
N PHE A 28 -8.95 -6.52 19.70
CA PHE A 28 -9.62 -7.08 18.55
C PHE A 28 -8.67 -7.97 17.73
N LEU A 29 -9.17 -9.08 17.18
CA LEU A 29 -8.34 -10.01 16.42
C LEU A 29 -7.93 -9.41 15.07
N LEU A 30 -6.63 -9.33 14.78
CA LEU A 30 -6.10 -8.87 13.49
C LEU A 30 -6.67 -9.63 12.29
N SER A 31 -6.92 -10.94 12.45
CA SER A 31 -7.51 -11.76 11.39
C SER A 31 -8.92 -11.38 10.98
N ARG A 32 -9.60 -10.55 11.78
CA ARG A 32 -10.94 -10.04 11.54
C ARG A 32 -10.94 -8.59 11.04
N MET A 33 -9.77 -7.99 10.94
CA MET A 33 -9.62 -6.64 10.42
C MET A 33 -9.72 -6.64 8.90
N PHE A 34 -10.35 -5.59 8.36
CA PHE A 34 -10.66 -5.43 6.94
C PHE A 34 -11.62 -6.47 6.34
N GLU A 35 -12.24 -7.35 7.13
CA GLU A 35 -13.38 -8.12 6.63
C GLU A 35 -14.50 -7.16 6.17
N ASN A 36 -15.14 -7.45 5.04
CA ASN A 36 -16.15 -6.58 4.43
C ASN A 36 -15.68 -5.15 4.06
N THR A 37 -14.38 -4.95 3.91
CA THR A 37 -13.77 -3.73 3.35
C THR A 37 -13.53 -3.95 1.85
N SER A 38 -13.81 -2.94 1.01
CA SER A 38 -13.56 -3.05 -0.43
C SER A 38 -12.06 -3.25 -0.71
N ASP A 39 -11.75 -4.00 -1.77
CA ASP A 39 -10.36 -4.33 -2.11
C ASP A 39 -9.51 -3.09 -2.36
N GLY A 40 -10.09 -2.03 -2.95
CA GLY A 40 -9.40 -0.77 -3.18
C GLY A 40 -8.95 -0.07 -1.88
N ILE A 41 -9.81 -0.07 -0.85
CA ILE A 41 -9.50 0.48 0.46
C ILE A 41 -8.51 -0.44 1.20
N ARG A 42 -8.76 -1.76 1.15
CA ARG A 42 -7.90 -2.74 1.80
C ARG A 42 -6.46 -2.68 1.30
N LYS A 43 -6.25 -2.57 -0.02
CA LYS A 43 -4.91 -2.42 -0.61
C LYS A 43 -4.21 -1.15 -0.12
N LYS A 44 -4.92 -0.04 0.03
CA LYS A 44 -4.36 1.23 0.52
C LYS A 44 -4.03 1.24 2.01
N LEU A 45 -4.73 0.44 2.80
CA LEU A 45 -4.55 0.36 4.25
C LEU A 45 -3.73 -0.87 4.70
N SER A 46 -3.15 -1.61 3.78
CA SER A 46 -2.26 -2.74 4.06
C SER A 46 -0.87 -2.48 3.46
N PRO A 47 0.21 -2.72 4.23
CA PRO A 47 0.25 -3.26 5.60
C PRO A 47 -0.18 -2.22 6.65
N LEU A 48 -0.54 -2.70 7.85
CA LEU A 48 -0.92 -1.85 9.00
C LEU A 48 0.30 -1.14 9.60
N SER A 49 0.81 -0.13 8.88
CA SER A 49 1.89 0.74 9.36
C SER A 49 1.41 1.70 10.45
N SER A 50 2.33 2.34 11.16
CA SER A 50 2.00 3.39 12.17
C SER A 50 1.17 4.52 11.56
N ASN A 51 1.42 4.90 10.31
CA ASN A 51 0.64 5.91 9.60
C ASN A 51 -0.81 5.45 9.35
N VAL A 52 -0.98 4.17 8.98
CA VAL A 52 -2.32 3.59 8.80
C VAL A 52 -3.04 3.54 10.15
N LEU A 53 -2.37 3.14 11.23
CA LEU A 53 -2.98 3.15 12.57
C LEU A 53 -3.40 4.56 12.99
N SER A 54 -2.53 5.56 12.82
CA SER A 54 -2.85 6.97 13.09
C SER A 54 -3.98 7.51 12.19
N TYR A 55 -4.09 7.02 10.97
CA TYR A 55 -5.22 7.35 10.10
C TYR A 55 -6.53 6.77 10.61
N LEU A 56 -6.53 5.49 11.03
CA LEU A 56 -7.72 4.84 11.59
C LEU A 56 -8.22 5.57 12.85
N GLU A 57 -7.32 6.15 13.66
CA GLU A 57 -7.69 6.98 14.83
C GLU A 57 -8.43 8.27 14.44
N LYS A 58 -8.13 8.83 13.26
CA LYS A 58 -8.80 10.04 12.76
C LYS A 58 -10.21 9.77 12.22
N LEU A 59 -10.50 8.52 11.86
CA LEU A 59 -11.81 8.15 11.33
C LEU A 59 -12.85 8.13 12.44
N PRO A 60 -14.04 8.67 12.19
CA PRO A 60 -15.17 8.44 13.08
C PRO A 60 -15.49 6.94 13.11
N THR A 61 -15.92 6.46 14.26
CA THR A 61 -16.12 5.04 14.51
C THR A 61 -17.54 4.74 14.90
N ILE A 62 -18.13 3.74 14.23
CA ILE A 62 -19.37 3.09 14.63
C ILE A 62 -19.00 1.73 15.23
N PHE A 63 -19.36 1.52 16.48
CA PHE A 63 -19.38 0.22 17.11
C PHE A 63 -20.80 -0.31 16.99
N MET A 64 -20.99 -1.49 16.43
CA MET A 64 -22.31 -2.08 16.21
C MET A 64 -22.32 -3.51 16.76
N SER A 65 -23.38 -3.86 17.50
CA SER A 65 -23.56 -5.24 17.93
C SER A 65 -23.86 -6.15 16.74
N GLU A 66 -23.60 -7.44 16.88
CA GLU A 66 -24.18 -8.43 15.99
C GLU A 66 -25.71 -8.39 16.11
N ALA A 67 -26.41 -8.74 15.01
CA ALA A 67 -27.87 -8.76 15.02
C ALA A 67 -28.41 -9.86 15.95
N TYR A 68 -29.21 -9.48 16.92
CA TYR A 68 -29.77 -10.37 17.93
C TYR A 68 -31.31 -10.35 17.90
N GLN A 69 -31.91 -11.26 18.63
CA GLN A 69 -33.37 -11.37 18.79
C GLN A 69 -33.72 -11.25 20.27
N ILE A 70 -34.79 -10.52 20.57
CA ILE A 70 -35.34 -10.44 21.91
C ILE A 70 -36.31 -11.62 22.07
N GLU A 71 -36.14 -12.43 23.11
CA GLU A 71 -36.94 -13.64 23.38
C GLU A 71 -36.93 -14.67 22.23
N GLY A 72 -35.86 -14.67 21.39
CA GLY A 72 -35.72 -15.64 20.30
C GLY A 72 -36.66 -15.44 19.11
N ALA A 73 -37.47 -14.38 19.08
CA ALA A 73 -38.43 -14.08 18.03
C ALA A 73 -37.97 -12.95 17.09
N LYS A 74 -38.37 -13.01 15.80
CA LYS A 74 -38.22 -11.87 14.88
C LYS A 74 -39.02 -10.67 15.37
N PRO A 75 -38.59 -9.43 15.17
CA PRO A 75 -37.51 -8.97 14.32
C PRO A 75 -36.10 -9.10 14.94
N TYR A 76 -35.08 -8.81 14.12
CA TYR A 76 -33.73 -8.63 14.62
C TYR A 76 -33.49 -7.19 15.10
N TYR A 77 -32.59 -7.04 16.05
CA TYR A 77 -32.17 -5.77 16.63
C TYR A 77 -30.65 -5.65 16.58
N VAL A 78 -30.16 -4.43 16.60
CA VAL A 78 -28.74 -4.07 16.80
C VAL A 78 -28.63 -2.92 17.77
N ASP A 79 -27.53 -2.87 18.48
CA ASP A 79 -27.12 -1.71 19.26
C ASP A 79 -26.02 -0.98 18.50
N ILE A 80 -26.08 0.35 18.50
CA ILE A 80 -25.09 1.21 17.85
C ILE A 80 -24.50 2.18 18.85
N ARG A 81 -23.19 2.33 18.80
CA ARG A 81 -22.42 3.33 19.51
C ARG A 81 -21.63 4.15 18.50
N ILE A 82 -21.63 5.45 18.64
CA ILE A 82 -20.85 6.36 17.82
C ILE A 82 -19.76 6.95 18.70
N GLY A 83 -18.53 7.01 18.16
CA GLY A 83 -17.41 7.51 18.93
C GLY A 83 -16.13 7.60 18.12
N ARG A 84 -15.02 7.52 18.81
CA ARG A 84 -13.67 7.51 18.23
C ARG A 84 -12.81 6.45 18.90
N ILE A 85 -11.77 6.03 18.22
CA ILE A 85 -10.72 5.17 18.74
C ILE A 85 -9.40 5.94 18.76
N SER A 86 -8.51 5.56 19.66
CA SER A 86 -7.19 6.19 19.87
C SER A 86 -6.22 5.18 20.45
N ASN A 87 -4.92 5.52 20.43
CA ASN A 87 -3.86 4.68 20.97
C ASN A 87 -3.86 3.25 20.38
N ILE A 88 -4.02 3.18 19.05
CA ILE A 88 -4.06 1.91 18.35
C ILE A 88 -2.64 1.31 18.28
N HIS A 89 -2.50 0.09 18.76
CA HIS A 89 -1.24 -0.65 18.66
C HIS A 89 -1.47 -2.14 18.49
N ILE A 90 -0.53 -2.81 17.84
CA ILE A 90 -0.59 -4.24 17.56
C ILE A 90 0.28 -4.99 18.55
N LYS A 91 -0.29 -6.04 19.15
CA LYS A 91 0.42 -6.94 20.06
C LYS A 91 0.14 -8.39 19.69
N GLY A 92 1.09 -9.03 19.04
CA GLY A 92 0.92 -10.40 18.56
C GLY A 92 -0.16 -10.52 17.49
N LYS A 93 -1.23 -11.27 17.77
CA LYS A 93 -2.36 -11.47 16.85
C LYS A 93 -3.54 -10.52 17.09
N GLU A 94 -3.36 -9.54 17.94
CA GLU A 94 -4.40 -8.62 18.37
C GLU A 94 -4.03 -7.17 18.08
N ILE A 95 -5.06 -6.37 17.77
CA ILE A 95 -4.99 -4.93 17.67
C ILE A 95 -5.74 -4.34 18.87
N ASN A 96 -5.05 -3.53 19.66
CA ASN A 96 -5.56 -2.93 20.87
C ASN A 96 -5.80 -1.44 20.63
N PHE A 97 -6.85 -0.90 21.22
CA PHE A 97 -7.18 0.52 21.11
C PHE A 97 -7.97 1.00 22.32
N GLN A 98 -7.91 2.29 22.57
CA GLN A 98 -8.81 3.00 23.47
C GLN A 98 -10.00 3.53 22.68
N PHE A 99 -11.16 3.60 23.30
CA PHE A 99 -12.36 4.15 22.67
C PHE A 99 -13.05 5.19 23.56
N ALA A 100 -13.72 6.14 22.92
CA ALA A 100 -14.60 7.10 23.54
C ALA A 100 -15.93 7.16 22.77
N ILE A 101 -17.06 6.90 23.46
CA ILE A 101 -18.40 6.89 22.89
C ILE A 101 -19.08 8.23 23.16
N THR A 102 -19.65 8.81 22.13
CA THR A 102 -20.37 10.08 22.18
C THR A 102 -21.89 9.91 22.12
N HIS A 103 -22.37 8.90 21.36
CA HIS A 103 -23.81 8.64 21.19
C HIS A 103 -24.10 7.15 21.29
N THR A 104 -25.26 6.85 21.84
CA THR A 104 -25.70 5.48 22.12
C THR A 104 -27.12 5.28 21.62
N HIS A 105 -27.34 4.21 20.84
CA HIS A 105 -28.65 3.78 20.36
C HIS A 105 -28.80 2.29 20.65
N ASN A 106 -29.80 1.92 21.41
CA ASN A 106 -30.08 0.54 21.80
C ASN A 106 -31.32 0.02 21.06
N GLU A 107 -31.37 -1.30 20.88
CA GLU A 107 -32.54 -2.02 20.39
C GLU A 107 -33.14 -1.48 19.09
N ILE A 108 -32.23 -1.13 18.15
CA ILE A 108 -32.65 -0.63 16.85
C ILE A 108 -33.18 -1.80 16.03
N LYS A 109 -34.46 -1.72 15.68
CA LYS A 109 -35.14 -2.75 14.91
C LYS A 109 -34.66 -2.80 13.46
N ILE A 110 -34.27 -3.98 13.00
CA ILE A 110 -33.94 -4.26 11.59
C ILE A 110 -35.20 -4.82 10.92
N SER A 111 -35.81 -4.03 10.05
CA SER A 111 -37.00 -4.46 9.31
C SER A 111 -36.64 -5.43 8.18
N ASP A 112 -35.55 -5.21 7.48
CA ASP A 112 -35.01 -6.07 6.42
C ASP A 112 -33.47 -6.19 6.53
N ALA A 113 -33.00 -7.34 7.01
CA ALA A 113 -31.61 -7.62 7.20
C ALA A 113 -30.81 -7.59 5.88
N LYS A 114 -31.38 -8.05 4.77
CA LYS A 114 -30.70 -8.05 3.46
C LYS A 114 -30.48 -6.64 2.93
N SER A 115 -31.47 -5.76 3.12
CA SER A 115 -31.36 -4.35 2.74
C SER A 115 -30.25 -3.66 3.54
N VAL A 116 -30.15 -3.92 4.85
CA VAL A 116 -29.10 -3.38 5.72
C VAL A 116 -27.73 -3.95 5.33
N GLU A 117 -27.60 -5.25 5.12
CA GLU A 117 -26.35 -5.88 4.66
C GLU A 117 -25.88 -5.27 3.33
N SER A 118 -26.79 -5.09 2.36
CA SER A 118 -26.47 -4.45 1.08
C SER A 118 -26.05 -2.99 1.24
N SER A 119 -26.80 -2.23 2.06
CA SER A 119 -26.52 -0.81 2.30
C SER A 119 -25.17 -0.59 3.01
N LEU A 120 -24.77 -1.50 3.88
CA LEU A 120 -23.49 -1.48 4.59
C LEU A 120 -22.39 -2.23 3.82
N GLU A 121 -22.69 -2.77 2.63
CA GLU A 121 -21.75 -3.59 1.85
C GLU A 121 -21.14 -4.73 2.69
N LEU A 122 -21.98 -5.38 3.46
CA LEU A 122 -21.59 -6.54 4.25
C LEU A 122 -21.82 -7.81 3.41
N GLY A 123 -20.90 -8.77 3.55
CA GLY A 123 -21.10 -10.09 2.95
C GLY A 123 -22.24 -10.85 3.60
N THR A 124 -22.61 -12.00 3.02
CA THR A 124 -23.60 -12.90 3.57
C THR A 124 -23.31 -13.20 5.04
N TYR A 125 -24.28 -13.02 5.91
CA TYR A 125 -24.16 -13.12 7.37
C TYR A 125 -23.30 -12.02 8.02
N GLY A 126 -22.99 -10.92 7.32
CA GLY A 126 -22.15 -9.85 7.85
C GLY A 126 -22.72 -9.21 9.12
N LEU A 127 -24.04 -9.12 9.26
CA LEU A 127 -24.72 -8.64 10.49
C LEU A 127 -24.60 -9.60 11.69
N LYS A 128 -24.15 -10.83 11.49
CA LYS A 128 -24.03 -11.86 12.55
C LYS A 128 -22.60 -12.31 12.74
N ARG A 129 -21.64 -11.44 12.41
CA ARG A 129 -20.23 -11.80 12.42
C ARG A 129 -19.39 -10.67 12.96
N THR A 130 -18.60 -10.98 13.97
CA THR A 130 -17.57 -10.07 14.50
C THR A 130 -16.56 -9.73 13.41
N HIS A 131 -16.40 -8.44 13.07
CA HIS A 131 -15.41 -7.95 12.12
C HIS A 131 -15.15 -6.45 12.28
N TRP A 132 -14.04 -5.99 11.75
CA TRP A 132 -13.71 -4.56 11.63
C TRP A 132 -13.56 -4.21 10.14
N ALA A 133 -14.48 -3.42 9.63
CA ALA A 133 -14.50 -2.92 8.26
C ALA A 133 -14.19 -1.42 8.20
N ILE A 134 -13.60 -1.00 7.09
CA ILE A 134 -13.50 0.42 6.73
C ILE A 134 -14.48 0.66 5.59
N LYS A 135 -15.38 1.63 5.78
CA LYS A 135 -16.44 1.95 4.82
C LYS A 135 -16.27 3.34 4.24
N ASP A 136 -16.39 3.44 2.92
CA ASP A 136 -16.41 4.73 2.22
C ASP A 136 -17.82 5.35 2.29
N LYS A 137 -18.23 5.63 3.50
CA LYS A 137 -19.55 6.22 3.83
C LYS A 137 -19.36 7.24 4.94
N ASN A 138 -20.30 8.14 5.06
CA ASN A 138 -20.38 8.98 6.26
C ASN A 138 -21.30 8.33 7.32
N ILE A 139 -21.20 8.81 8.56
CA ILE A 139 -22.01 8.28 9.67
C ILE A 139 -23.49 8.47 9.42
N ASP A 140 -23.90 9.64 8.91
CA ASP A 140 -25.31 9.97 8.70
C ASP A 140 -25.98 9.04 7.70
N ASP A 141 -25.27 8.63 6.62
CA ASP A 141 -25.81 7.68 5.65
C ASP A 141 -26.02 6.30 6.25
N ILE A 142 -25.11 5.90 7.14
CA ILE A 142 -25.29 4.63 7.86
C ILE A 142 -26.45 4.72 8.84
N LEU A 143 -26.54 5.79 9.62
CA LEU A 143 -27.64 5.98 10.58
C LEU A 143 -29.01 6.05 9.90
N LYS A 144 -29.12 6.69 8.73
CA LYS A 144 -30.33 6.70 7.91
C LYS A 144 -30.79 5.28 7.53
N THR A 145 -29.85 4.36 7.26
CA THR A 145 -30.18 2.95 6.98
C THR A 145 -30.94 2.30 8.14
N PHE A 146 -30.70 2.77 9.36
CA PHE A 146 -31.36 2.30 10.57
C PHE A 146 -32.54 3.19 11.01
N GLY A 147 -32.93 4.17 10.17
CA GLY A 147 -34.03 5.09 10.50
C GLY A 147 -33.67 6.12 11.60
N ILE A 148 -32.40 6.29 11.89
CA ILE A 148 -31.91 7.26 12.87
C ILE A 148 -31.63 8.58 12.15
N ASN A 149 -32.46 9.59 12.41
CA ASN A 149 -32.27 10.96 11.93
C ASN A 149 -31.61 11.77 13.03
N GLN A 150 -30.32 11.96 12.98
CA GLN A 150 -29.61 12.91 13.85
C GLN A 150 -28.91 13.96 13.00
N ASN A 151 -29.11 15.24 13.34
CA ASN A 151 -28.19 16.32 13.01
C ASN A 151 -27.00 16.25 14.02
N ALA A 152 -26.27 15.14 14.02
CA ALA A 152 -25.04 15.06 14.80
C ALA A 152 -23.98 15.83 14.04
N GLN A 153 -23.62 17.01 14.52
CA GLN A 153 -22.34 17.65 14.19
C GLN A 153 -21.20 16.78 14.75
N VAL A 154 -21.05 15.60 14.21
CA VAL A 154 -19.77 14.91 14.20
C VAL A 154 -19.03 15.57 13.05
N ASP A 155 -17.88 16.16 13.34
CA ASP A 155 -16.99 16.75 12.35
C ASP A 155 -16.69 15.70 11.29
N SER A 156 -17.54 15.69 10.26
CA SER A 156 -17.65 14.61 9.26
C SER A 156 -16.93 14.97 7.97
N SER A 157 -15.96 15.90 8.06
CA SER A 157 -15.00 16.02 6.97
C SER A 157 -14.30 14.66 6.83
N PRO A 158 -14.50 13.93 5.72
CA PRO A 158 -13.75 12.70 5.50
C PRO A 158 -12.28 13.07 5.53
N ALA A 159 -11.56 12.56 6.53
CA ALA A 159 -10.11 12.64 6.48
C ALA A 159 -9.70 12.05 5.12
N PRO A 160 -8.86 12.72 4.34
CA PRO A 160 -8.34 12.12 3.12
C PRO A 160 -7.72 10.78 3.50
N LEU A 161 -7.91 9.80 2.59
CA LEU A 161 -7.13 8.55 2.69
C LEU A 161 -5.68 8.96 2.94
N PRO A 162 -4.93 8.23 3.77
CA PRO A 162 -3.50 8.45 3.78
C PRO A 162 -3.07 8.27 2.33
N ASP A 163 -2.63 9.36 1.72
CA ASP A 163 -1.77 9.22 0.57
C ASP A 163 -0.68 8.26 1.01
N GLU A 164 -0.38 7.29 0.16
CA GLU A 164 0.78 6.45 0.38
C GLU A 164 1.93 7.43 0.63
N ASP A 165 2.35 7.52 1.90
CA ASP A 165 3.47 8.37 2.27
C ASP A 165 3.23 9.89 2.29
N SER A 166 2.96 10.43 3.45
CA SER A 166 3.66 11.69 3.74
C SER A 166 3.36 12.20 5.15
N THR A 167 4.09 11.79 6.11
CA THR A 167 4.59 12.78 7.06
C THR A 167 5.63 13.61 6.32
N LEU A 168 5.18 14.57 5.50
CA LEU A 168 6.06 15.60 4.96
C LEU A 168 6.58 16.40 6.14
N LEU A 169 7.76 16.00 6.63
CA LEU A 169 8.50 16.73 7.64
C LEU A 169 9.36 17.76 6.91
N THR A 170 9.01 19.01 7.00
CA THR A 170 9.87 20.10 6.52
C THR A 170 11.09 20.22 7.43
N VAL A 171 12.27 20.32 6.83
CA VAL A 171 13.54 20.54 7.52
C VAL A 171 14.24 21.76 6.90
N ASN A 172 14.76 22.65 7.74
CA ASN A 172 15.38 23.90 7.32
C ASN A 172 16.90 23.95 7.57
N SER A 173 17.45 22.88 8.15
CA SER A 173 18.87 22.80 8.44
C SER A 173 19.37 21.36 8.40
N LEU A 174 20.68 21.20 8.15
CA LEU A 174 21.35 19.90 8.21
C LEU A 174 21.20 19.25 9.61
N GLN A 175 21.29 20.05 10.67
CA GLN A 175 21.16 19.54 12.03
C GLN A 175 19.76 18.94 12.24
N GLU A 176 18.69 19.65 11.86
CA GLU A 176 17.32 19.19 11.97
C GLU A 176 17.08 17.92 11.14
N PHE A 177 17.68 17.84 9.93
CA PHE A 177 17.62 16.64 9.11
C PHE A 177 18.23 15.43 9.82
N ILE A 178 19.46 15.58 10.37
CA ILE A 178 20.15 14.52 11.10
C ILE A 178 19.33 14.06 12.31
N GLU A 179 18.81 14.99 13.10
CA GLU A 179 17.97 14.68 14.26
C GLU A 179 16.75 13.85 13.85
N LYS A 180 16.03 14.25 12.80
CA LYS A 180 14.86 13.49 12.30
C LYS A 180 15.25 12.11 11.77
N VAL A 181 16.35 11.98 11.04
CA VAL A 181 16.80 10.69 10.51
C VAL A 181 17.20 9.72 11.62
N LEU A 182 17.84 10.21 12.71
CA LEU A 182 18.21 9.39 13.85
C LEU A 182 17.00 8.81 14.62
N HIS A 183 15.84 9.43 14.50
CA HIS A 183 14.60 8.93 15.10
C HIS A 183 13.88 7.88 14.23
N ILE A 184 14.34 7.67 12.99
CA ILE A 184 13.77 6.65 12.10
C ILE A 184 14.33 5.29 12.50
N THR A 185 13.48 4.44 13.02
CA THR A 185 13.86 3.09 13.44
C THR A 185 13.34 2.04 12.45
N ALA A 186 14.12 0.99 12.27
CA ALA A 186 13.72 -0.22 11.56
C ALA A 186 13.62 -1.39 12.56
N ASP A 187 12.68 -2.28 12.33
CA ASP A 187 12.60 -3.53 13.07
C ASP A 187 13.77 -4.46 12.71
N MET A 188 13.96 -5.55 13.46
CA MET A 188 15.13 -6.44 13.28
C MET A 188 15.22 -7.08 11.88
N ASP A 189 14.08 -7.21 11.20
CA ASP A 189 13.94 -7.79 9.86
C ASP A 189 13.74 -6.75 8.74
N GLU A 190 13.88 -5.46 9.05
CA GLU A 190 13.74 -4.35 8.09
C GLU A 190 15.08 -3.68 7.77
N GLU A 191 15.15 -3.04 6.61
CA GLU A 191 16.22 -2.12 6.22
C GLU A 191 15.61 -0.81 5.70
N ILE A 192 16.37 0.29 5.89
CA ILE A 192 15.99 1.64 5.48
C ILE A 192 16.89 2.08 4.34
N PHE A 193 16.26 2.63 3.30
CA PHE A 193 16.93 3.25 2.17
C PHE A 193 16.38 4.65 1.95
N TYR A 194 17.15 5.47 1.23
CA TYR A 194 16.85 6.87 1.00
C TYR A 194 17.00 7.21 -0.48
N ARG A 195 16.23 8.18 -0.94
CA ARG A 195 16.38 8.79 -2.26
C ARG A 195 16.16 10.29 -2.16
N GLY A 196 17.03 11.08 -2.80
CA GLY A 196 16.87 12.53 -2.95
C GLY A 196 16.22 12.88 -4.28
N HIS A 197 15.19 13.71 -4.24
CA HIS A 197 14.65 14.43 -5.39
C HIS A 197 15.07 15.90 -5.27
N SER A 198 15.69 16.43 -6.29
CA SER A 198 16.12 17.83 -6.33
C SER A 198 14.97 18.83 -6.55
N ASP A 199 13.79 18.33 -6.79
CA ASP A 199 12.53 19.07 -6.89
C ASP A 199 11.42 18.20 -6.26
N SER A 200 10.73 18.73 -5.28
CA SER A 200 9.66 18.05 -4.54
C SER A 200 8.45 17.70 -5.40
N SER A 201 8.31 18.31 -6.57
CA SER A 201 7.25 17.99 -7.53
C SER A 201 7.52 16.74 -8.37
N TYR A 202 8.72 16.15 -8.29
CA TYR A 202 9.05 14.97 -9.08
C TYR A 202 8.27 13.74 -8.61
N GLU A 203 7.66 13.06 -9.57
CA GLU A 203 7.00 11.77 -9.32
C GLU A 203 8.02 10.71 -8.91
N LEU A 204 7.68 9.92 -7.88
CA LEU A 204 8.50 8.77 -7.44
C LEU A 204 8.32 7.61 -8.42
N ALA A 205 8.95 7.70 -9.55
CA ALA A 205 8.90 6.67 -10.59
C ALA A 205 10.24 6.58 -11.34
N PRO A 206 10.65 5.38 -11.78
CA PRO A 206 11.76 5.23 -12.72
C PRO A 206 11.55 6.04 -14.00
N SER A 207 12.63 6.52 -14.60
CA SER A 207 12.57 7.40 -15.78
C SER A 207 11.81 6.80 -16.97
N LEU A 208 11.79 5.47 -17.09
CA LEU A 208 11.02 4.73 -18.11
C LEU A 208 9.51 4.98 -18.00
N PHE A 209 8.99 5.15 -16.78
CA PHE A 209 7.55 5.30 -16.51
C PHE A 209 7.07 6.76 -16.51
N ARG A 210 7.93 7.72 -16.87
CA ARG A 210 7.53 9.12 -17.01
C ARG A 210 6.46 9.30 -18.07
N LYS A 211 5.49 10.17 -17.78
CA LYS A 211 4.34 10.45 -18.65
C LYS A 211 4.44 11.85 -19.25
N TYR A 212 3.75 12.06 -20.36
CA TYR A 212 3.40 13.35 -20.87
C TYR A 212 2.20 13.91 -20.08
N GLU A 213 1.91 15.21 -20.24
CA GLU A 213 0.74 15.85 -19.63
C GLU A 213 -0.60 15.19 -20.00
N ASN A 214 -0.68 14.54 -21.16
CA ASN A 214 -1.85 13.79 -21.62
C ASN A 214 -1.96 12.36 -20.99
N GLY A 215 -1.09 12.01 -20.03
CA GLY A 215 -1.08 10.73 -19.33
C GLY A 215 -0.40 9.57 -20.07
N ASN A 216 0.01 9.76 -21.32
CA ASN A 216 0.70 8.71 -22.08
C ASN A 216 2.16 8.56 -21.64
N TYR A 217 2.65 7.34 -21.56
CA TYR A 217 4.06 7.07 -21.26
C TYR A 217 5.00 7.58 -22.34
N LYS A 218 6.07 8.27 -21.93
CA LYS A 218 7.08 8.82 -22.85
C LYS A 218 7.93 7.71 -23.50
N PHE A 219 8.34 6.70 -22.73
CA PHE A 219 9.38 5.75 -23.10
C PHE A 219 8.94 4.27 -23.03
N LEU A 220 8.00 3.93 -22.12
CA LEU A 220 7.66 2.56 -21.78
C LEU A 220 7.33 1.69 -23.01
N HIS A 221 6.59 2.23 -23.97
CA HIS A 221 6.16 1.49 -25.17
C HIS A 221 7.32 1.14 -26.10
N ASN A 222 8.45 1.83 -25.98
CA ASN A 222 9.61 1.67 -26.85
C ASN A 222 10.84 1.13 -26.10
N GLU A 223 10.67 0.58 -24.90
CA GLU A 223 11.75 0.12 -24.02
C GLU A 223 12.72 -0.84 -24.74
N ILE A 224 12.20 -1.84 -25.47
CA ILE A 224 13.04 -2.82 -26.19
C ILE A 224 13.95 -2.15 -27.22
N ASN A 225 13.46 -1.13 -27.92
CA ASN A 225 14.25 -0.43 -28.92
C ASN A 225 15.32 0.43 -28.25
N LEU A 226 14.99 1.13 -27.17
CA LEU A 226 15.96 1.89 -26.38
C LEU A 226 17.15 0.99 -25.93
N VAL A 227 16.84 -0.20 -25.42
CA VAL A 227 17.85 -1.16 -24.99
C VAL A 227 18.70 -1.63 -26.18
N LYS A 228 18.07 -2.06 -27.28
CA LYS A 228 18.78 -2.56 -28.47
C LYS A 228 19.65 -1.47 -29.13
N GLU A 229 19.14 -0.26 -29.26
CA GLU A 229 19.88 0.87 -29.81
C GLU A 229 21.10 1.23 -28.93
N ALA A 230 20.93 1.24 -27.61
CA ALA A 230 22.04 1.49 -26.70
C ALA A 230 23.17 0.46 -26.86
N LEU A 231 22.79 -0.84 -26.85
CA LEU A 231 23.74 -1.93 -27.01
C LEU A 231 24.43 -1.93 -28.39
N SER A 232 23.70 -1.52 -29.45
CA SER A 232 24.23 -1.47 -30.82
C SER A 232 25.13 -0.25 -31.06
N ALA A 233 24.78 0.91 -30.43
CA ALA A 233 25.52 2.16 -30.63
C ALA A 233 26.90 2.17 -29.92
N ARG A 234 27.01 1.49 -28.79
CA ARG A 234 28.23 1.48 -27.96
C ARG A 234 28.55 0.08 -27.42
N PRO A 235 28.74 -0.95 -28.27
CA PRO A 235 28.92 -2.33 -27.80
C PRO A 235 30.12 -2.50 -26.86
N SER A 236 31.19 -1.76 -27.05
CA SER A 236 32.40 -1.78 -26.19
C SER A 236 32.12 -1.39 -24.73
N GLU A 237 31.14 -0.51 -24.49
CA GLU A 237 30.79 -0.07 -23.16
C GLU A 237 30.07 -1.15 -22.33
N PHE A 238 29.46 -2.13 -23.01
CA PHE A 238 28.65 -3.18 -22.39
C PHE A 238 29.35 -4.55 -22.38
N ILE A 239 30.63 -4.62 -22.78
CA ILE A 239 31.32 -5.91 -22.99
C ILE A 239 31.52 -6.67 -21.67
N ASP A 240 31.68 -5.97 -20.58
CA ASP A 240 31.88 -6.53 -19.23
C ASP A 240 30.56 -6.77 -18.49
N ASP A 241 29.44 -6.32 -19.06
CA ASP A 241 28.13 -6.46 -18.42
C ASP A 241 27.56 -7.85 -18.72
N THR A 242 27.61 -8.72 -17.70
CA THR A 242 27.23 -10.14 -17.84
C THR A 242 25.73 -10.38 -17.70
N SER A 243 25.01 -9.49 -17.00
CA SER A 243 23.56 -9.59 -16.78
C SER A 243 22.79 -8.43 -17.42
N MET A 244 21.50 -8.60 -17.61
CA MET A 244 20.65 -7.51 -18.08
C MET A 244 20.57 -6.37 -17.05
N LEU A 245 20.62 -6.70 -15.75
CA LEU A 245 20.71 -5.69 -14.70
C LEU A 245 21.93 -4.80 -14.88
N ASP A 246 23.13 -5.37 -15.07
CA ASP A 246 24.37 -4.58 -15.27
C ASP A 246 24.22 -3.61 -16.46
N LYS A 247 23.65 -4.11 -17.57
CA LYS A 247 23.38 -3.29 -18.76
C LYS A 247 22.40 -2.16 -18.49
N LEU A 248 21.31 -2.43 -17.75
CA LEU A 248 20.35 -1.39 -17.37
C LEU A 248 20.96 -0.34 -16.44
N VAL A 249 21.79 -0.75 -15.48
CA VAL A 249 22.53 0.17 -14.59
C VAL A 249 23.45 1.07 -15.43
N ARG A 250 24.23 0.52 -16.37
CA ARG A 250 25.09 1.29 -17.26
C ARG A 250 24.28 2.25 -18.16
N MET A 251 23.18 1.79 -18.73
CA MET A 251 22.26 2.64 -19.51
C MET A 251 21.77 3.83 -18.69
N GLN A 252 21.40 3.60 -17.41
CA GLN A 252 20.97 4.67 -16.50
C GLN A 252 22.07 5.69 -16.25
N HIS A 253 23.33 5.27 -16.11
CA HIS A 253 24.49 6.18 -16.01
C HIS A 253 24.66 7.06 -17.25
N TYR A 254 24.27 6.58 -18.42
CA TYR A 254 24.26 7.36 -19.66
C TYR A 254 22.96 8.18 -19.86
N GLY A 255 22.10 8.23 -18.85
CA GLY A 255 20.83 8.97 -18.93
C GLY A 255 19.75 8.33 -19.79
N ILE A 256 19.92 7.08 -20.21
CA ILE A 256 18.92 6.33 -20.94
C ILE A 256 17.82 5.91 -19.97
N PRO A 257 16.54 6.13 -20.32
CA PRO A 257 15.43 5.75 -19.43
C PRO A 257 15.37 4.24 -19.18
N THR A 258 15.39 3.85 -17.90
CA THR A 258 15.31 2.46 -17.46
C THR A 258 14.20 2.30 -16.41
N ARG A 259 13.89 1.04 -16.08
CA ARG A 259 12.97 0.63 -15.00
C ARG A 259 13.62 0.66 -13.60
N LEU A 260 14.84 1.11 -13.50
CA LEU A 260 15.58 1.19 -12.24
C LEU A 260 15.36 2.54 -11.56
N LEU A 261 15.40 2.52 -10.25
CA LEU A 261 15.33 3.69 -9.39
C LEU A 261 16.50 3.63 -8.39
N ASP A 262 17.40 4.62 -8.43
CA ASP A 262 18.54 4.66 -7.52
C ASP A 262 18.10 5.01 -6.11
N ILE A 263 18.54 4.22 -5.17
CA ILE A 263 18.37 4.44 -3.73
C ILE A 263 19.70 4.26 -3.03
N THR A 264 19.84 4.80 -1.84
CA THR A 264 21.06 4.70 -1.04
C THR A 264 20.73 4.36 0.41
N SER A 265 21.61 3.64 1.08
CA SER A 265 21.54 3.44 2.53
C SER A 265 22.04 4.65 3.33
N ASN A 266 22.67 5.62 2.66
CA ASN A 266 23.23 6.81 3.31
C ASN A 266 22.29 8.01 3.15
N PRO A 267 21.64 8.49 4.23
CA PRO A 267 20.70 9.62 4.17
C PRO A 267 21.36 10.93 3.71
N LEU A 268 22.66 11.13 3.97
CA LEU A 268 23.35 12.35 3.57
C LEU A 268 23.60 12.42 2.06
N ILE A 269 23.77 11.26 1.39
CA ILE A 269 23.82 11.19 -0.07
C ILE A 269 22.46 11.57 -0.67
N ALA A 270 21.38 11.07 -0.10
CA ALA A 270 20.02 11.45 -0.54
C ALA A 270 19.77 12.95 -0.31
N LEU A 271 20.17 13.49 0.82
CA LEU A 271 20.09 14.93 1.10
C LEU A 271 20.90 15.75 0.09
N TYR A 272 22.11 15.33 -0.25
CA TYR A 272 22.94 16.01 -1.26
C TYR A 272 22.19 16.11 -2.61
N PHE A 273 21.57 15.03 -3.06
CA PHE A 273 20.79 15.05 -4.28
C PHE A 273 19.51 15.91 -4.16
N ALA A 274 18.86 15.91 -3.00
CA ALA A 274 17.70 16.76 -2.75
C ALA A 274 18.03 18.26 -2.81
N CYS A 275 19.24 18.64 -2.42
CA CYS A 275 19.71 20.04 -2.41
C CYS A 275 20.42 20.47 -3.71
N SER A 276 20.37 19.68 -4.79
CA SER A 276 21.22 19.89 -5.98
C SER A 276 20.59 20.74 -7.08
N SER A 277 19.31 21.14 -6.98
CA SER A 277 18.64 21.94 -8.02
C SER A 277 18.56 23.42 -7.68
N ILE A 278 18.79 24.20 -8.72
CA ILE A 278 18.59 25.66 -8.74
C ILE A 278 17.75 25.96 -9.99
N ASN A 279 16.71 26.76 -9.86
CA ASN A 279 15.90 27.17 -11.02
C ASN A 279 16.64 28.14 -11.94
N SER A 280 16.04 28.48 -13.10
CA SER A 280 16.60 29.43 -14.08
C SER A 280 16.89 30.82 -13.49
N ASP A 281 16.17 31.23 -12.46
CA ASP A 281 16.30 32.51 -11.76
C ASP A 281 17.33 32.44 -10.61
N LYS A 282 18.04 31.32 -10.47
CA LYS A 282 19.01 31.01 -9.40
C LYS A 282 18.40 30.99 -7.99
N ASN A 283 17.11 30.78 -7.89
CA ASN A 283 16.46 30.53 -6.61
C ASN A 283 16.56 29.04 -6.26
N ASP A 284 16.70 28.74 -4.99
CA ASP A 284 16.64 27.38 -4.52
C ASP A 284 15.25 26.78 -4.75
N ILE A 285 15.21 25.52 -5.14
CA ILE A 285 13.98 24.73 -5.29
C ILE A 285 13.92 23.78 -4.11
N ASP A 286 12.75 23.65 -3.48
CA ASP A 286 12.55 22.69 -2.40
C ASP A 286 12.71 21.27 -2.94
N GLY A 287 13.73 20.59 -2.43
CA GLY A 287 13.96 19.18 -2.69
C GLY A 287 13.22 18.30 -1.69
N GLN A 288 13.24 17.00 -1.94
CA GLN A 288 12.61 16.02 -1.08
C GLN A 288 13.54 14.81 -0.85
N VAL A 289 13.67 14.36 0.41
CA VAL A 289 14.28 13.08 0.73
C VAL A 289 13.19 12.06 1.03
N ILE A 290 13.12 11.04 0.22
CA ILE A 290 12.16 9.94 0.33
C ILE A 290 12.83 8.81 1.10
N ILE A 291 12.12 8.24 2.05
CA ILE A 291 12.59 7.19 2.94
C ILE A 291 11.81 5.91 2.64
N PHE A 292 12.52 4.85 2.29
CA PHE A 292 11.95 3.52 2.08
C PHE A 292 12.27 2.65 3.27
N LYS A 293 11.26 2.02 3.82
CA LYS A 293 11.38 0.99 4.84
C LYS A 293 10.88 -0.32 4.24
N THR A 294 11.69 -1.36 4.26
CA THR A 294 11.36 -2.62 3.61
C THR A 294 11.86 -3.82 4.40
N HIS A 295 11.15 -4.93 4.36
CA HIS A 295 11.60 -6.18 4.94
C HIS A 295 12.77 -6.76 4.14
N ARG A 296 13.71 -7.41 4.85
CA ARG A 296 14.91 -8.03 4.24
C ARG A 296 14.58 -9.07 3.18
N GLU A 297 13.43 -9.72 3.26
CA GLU A 297 12.98 -10.68 2.26
C GLU A 297 12.73 -10.04 0.88
N ASN A 298 12.43 -8.74 0.82
CA ASN A 298 12.25 -7.99 -0.43
C ASN A 298 13.58 -7.50 -1.02
N ILE A 299 14.68 -7.65 -0.29
CA ILE A 299 16.01 -7.26 -0.73
C ILE A 299 16.67 -8.46 -1.42
N LYS A 300 16.97 -8.32 -2.69
CA LYS A 300 17.57 -9.36 -3.51
C LYS A 300 19.01 -8.99 -3.88
N PHE A 301 19.86 -9.99 -4.01
CA PHE A 301 21.16 -9.80 -4.62
C PHE A 301 21.03 -9.73 -6.15
N PHE A 302 21.98 -9.04 -6.79
CA PHE A 302 22.03 -8.80 -8.23
C PHE A 302 21.88 -10.07 -9.08
N ASP A 303 22.28 -11.23 -8.59
CA ASP A 303 22.26 -12.53 -9.27
C ASP A 303 21.03 -13.41 -8.94
N SER A 304 20.05 -12.89 -8.18
CA SER A 304 18.85 -13.67 -7.86
C SER A 304 17.96 -13.92 -9.08
N ASP A 305 17.21 -15.00 -9.06
CA ASP A 305 16.30 -15.39 -10.15
C ASP A 305 15.21 -14.33 -10.39
N THR A 306 14.66 -13.76 -9.32
CA THR A 306 13.68 -12.66 -9.41
C THR A 306 14.25 -11.44 -10.12
N VAL A 307 15.50 -11.06 -9.82
CA VAL A 307 16.17 -9.93 -10.50
C VAL A 307 16.35 -10.22 -11.98
N SER A 308 16.80 -11.44 -12.34
CA SER A 308 16.92 -11.85 -13.74
C SER A 308 15.57 -11.78 -14.46
N CYS A 309 14.49 -12.23 -13.83
CA CYS A 309 13.15 -12.17 -14.43
C CYS A 309 12.71 -10.72 -14.70
N ILE A 310 12.81 -9.83 -13.69
CA ILE A 310 12.33 -8.45 -13.81
C ILE A 310 13.21 -7.63 -14.78
N SER A 311 14.54 -7.78 -14.73
CA SER A 311 15.45 -7.03 -15.61
C SER A 311 15.28 -7.43 -17.07
N ASN A 312 15.06 -8.71 -17.38
CA ASN A 312 14.85 -9.19 -18.74
C ASN A 312 13.48 -8.82 -19.36
N LEU A 313 12.52 -8.29 -18.59
CA LEU A 313 11.27 -7.74 -19.14
C LEU A 313 11.53 -6.65 -20.19
N CYS A 314 12.64 -5.91 -20.10
CA CYS A 314 13.03 -4.90 -21.08
C CYS A 314 13.27 -5.49 -22.51
N MET A 315 13.54 -6.80 -22.61
CA MET A 315 13.75 -7.51 -23.87
C MET A 315 12.45 -7.97 -24.55
N LEU A 316 11.31 -7.78 -23.90
CA LEU A 316 10.00 -8.07 -24.49
C LEU A 316 9.44 -6.86 -25.23
N SER A 317 8.80 -7.10 -26.38
CA SER A 317 8.00 -6.06 -27.04
C SER A 317 6.78 -5.68 -26.20
N LYS A 318 6.19 -4.49 -26.49
CA LYS A 318 4.96 -4.06 -25.85
C LYS A 318 3.87 -5.13 -25.93
N ASP A 319 3.61 -5.65 -27.14
CA ASP A 319 2.55 -6.66 -27.37
C ASP A 319 2.76 -7.96 -26.57
N MET A 320 4.03 -8.30 -26.29
CA MET A 320 4.34 -9.46 -25.44
C MET A 320 4.14 -9.16 -23.97
N LYS A 321 4.51 -7.96 -23.50
CA LYS A 321 4.25 -7.53 -22.12
C LYS A 321 2.76 -7.45 -21.83
N ASP A 322 1.98 -6.92 -22.76
CA ASP A 322 0.52 -6.82 -22.65
C ASP A 322 -0.17 -8.21 -22.64
N LYS A 323 0.51 -9.25 -23.13
CA LYS A 323 0.03 -10.65 -23.10
C LYS A 323 0.51 -11.46 -21.91
N LEU A 324 1.33 -10.88 -21.03
CA LEU A 324 1.65 -11.49 -19.74
C LEU A 324 0.44 -11.35 -18.83
N SER A 325 -0.39 -12.39 -18.75
CA SER A 325 -1.54 -12.44 -17.84
C SER A 325 -1.11 -13.00 -16.49
N PHE A 326 -1.22 -12.21 -15.45
CA PHE A 326 -0.90 -12.62 -14.07
C PHE A 326 -2.08 -13.28 -13.36
N GLU A 327 -3.27 -13.26 -13.97
CA GLU A 327 -4.48 -13.92 -13.46
C GLU A 327 -4.48 -15.44 -13.72
N GLU A 328 -3.68 -15.90 -14.67
CA GLU A 328 -3.55 -17.32 -15.03
C GLU A 328 -2.68 -18.08 -14.03
N ARG A 329 -3.14 -19.25 -13.60
CA ARG A 329 -2.39 -20.10 -12.67
C ARG A 329 -1.12 -20.66 -13.33
N ASN A 330 -0.08 -20.87 -12.53
CA ASN A 330 1.32 -21.15 -12.90
C ASN A 330 1.57 -21.99 -14.17
N ASN A 331 0.74 -22.97 -14.51
CA ASN A 331 0.98 -23.84 -15.66
C ASN A 331 0.66 -23.15 -17.01
N ASP A 332 -0.39 -22.35 -17.05
CA ASP A 332 -0.79 -21.66 -18.30
C ASP A 332 0.11 -20.44 -18.55
N PHE A 333 0.52 -19.76 -17.50
CA PHE A 333 1.47 -18.64 -17.58
C PHE A 333 2.79 -19.07 -18.22
N ASN A 334 3.41 -20.16 -17.72
CA ASN A 334 4.72 -20.62 -18.18
C ASN A 334 4.70 -21.24 -19.59
N SER A 335 3.53 -21.63 -20.10
CA SER A 335 3.34 -22.09 -21.49
C SER A 335 3.02 -20.96 -22.46
N SER A 336 2.76 -19.75 -21.98
CA SER A 336 2.46 -18.61 -22.83
C SER A 336 3.66 -18.22 -23.71
N HIS A 337 3.40 -17.76 -24.93
CA HIS A 337 4.46 -17.33 -25.86
C HIS A 337 5.31 -16.19 -25.28
N ALA A 338 4.69 -15.28 -24.54
CA ALA A 338 5.39 -14.17 -23.89
C ALA A 338 6.34 -14.64 -22.78
N CYS A 339 5.91 -15.59 -21.94
CA CYS A 339 6.76 -16.18 -20.91
C CYS A 339 7.91 -17.00 -21.51
N LEU A 340 7.66 -17.77 -22.58
CA LEU A 340 8.72 -18.51 -23.27
C LEU A 340 9.79 -17.58 -23.84
N LYS A 341 9.40 -16.42 -24.40
CA LYS A 341 10.33 -15.39 -24.87
C LYS A 341 11.13 -14.75 -23.72
N LEU A 342 10.49 -14.52 -22.59
CA LEU A 342 11.19 -14.05 -21.39
C LEU A 342 12.23 -15.07 -20.93
N LEU A 343 11.86 -16.34 -20.87
CA LEU A 343 12.77 -17.45 -20.50
C LEU A 343 13.95 -17.56 -21.46
N GLU A 344 13.77 -17.38 -22.77
CA GLU A 344 14.88 -17.32 -23.73
C GLU A 344 15.87 -16.21 -23.37
N SER A 345 15.37 -15.01 -23.09
CA SER A 345 16.23 -13.88 -22.72
C SER A 345 17.00 -14.13 -21.43
N ILE A 346 16.33 -14.68 -20.40
CA ILE A 346 16.96 -15.01 -19.12
C ILE A 346 18.04 -16.09 -19.31
N LYS A 347 17.76 -17.13 -20.08
CA LYS A 347 18.71 -18.24 -20.33
C LYS A 347 19.93 -17.81 -21.15
N HIS A 348 19.83 -16.73 -21.90
CA HIS A 348 20.98 -16.19 -22.61
C HIS A 348 22.06 -15.66 -21.64
N GLU A 349 21.67 -15.06 -20.52
CA GLU A 349 22.60 -14.61 -19.47
C GLU A 349 22.83 -15.67 -18.37
N LYS A 350 21.82 -16.50 -18.11
CA LYS A 350 21.79 -17.50 -17.02
C LYS A 350 21.34 -18.87 -17.56
N PRO A 351 22.21 -19.63 -18.27
CA PRO A 351 21.84 -20.88 -18.94
C PRO A 351 21.23 -21.95 -18.03
N TYR A 352 21.59 -21.92 -16.74
CA TYR A 352 21.12 -22.85 -15.72
C TYR A 352 19.81 -22.43 -15.04
N PHE A 353 19.18 -21.35 -15.50
CA PHE A 353 17.91 -20.87 -14.96
C PHE A 353 16.83 -21.95 -15.08
N LYS A 354 16.09 -22.19 -13.99
CA LYS A 354 14.93 -23.09 -14.00
C LYS A 354 13.87 -22.56 -14.98
N SER A 355 13.32 -23.46 -15.80
CA SER A 355 12.34 -23.08 -16.84
C SER A 355 10.95 -22.76 -16.30
N ILE A 356 10.87 -22.21 -15.10
CA ILE A 356 9.62 -21.83 -14.42
C ILE A 356 9.80 -20.45 -13.82
N ILE A 357 8.92 -19.51 -14.20
CA ILE A 357 8.82 -18.16 -13.64
C ILE A 357 7.57 -18.14 -12.76
N ASN A 358 7.71 -17.63 -11.55
CA ASN A 358 6.55 -17.31 -10.72
C ASN A 358 5.97 -15.97 -11.16
N PRO A 359 4.69 -15.91 -11.65
CA PRO A 359 4.06 -14.67 -12.08
C PRO A 359 4.11 -13.56 -11.00
N GLU A 360 3.88 -13.93 -9.74
CA GLU A 360 3.91 -12.98 -8.62
C GLU A 360 5.25 -12.25 -8.48
N ASP A 361 6.37 -12.87 -8.89
CA ASP A 361 7.68 -12.24 -8.81
C ASP A 361 7.87 -11.11 -9.82
N LEU A 362 7.09 -11.10 -10.91
CA LEU A 362 7.12 -10.05 -11.92
C LEU A 362 6.31 -8.80 -11.53
N GLU A 363 5.38 -8.93 -10.60
CA GLU A 363 4.54 -7.83 -10.08
C GLU A 363 5.16 -7.12 -8.87
N LYS A 364 6.23 -7.66 -8.29
CA LYS A 364 6.85 -7.12 -7.10
C LYS A 364 7.76 -5.93 -7.40
N ILE A 365 7.71 -4.94 -6.53
CA ILE A 365 8.80 -3.97 -6.37
C ILE A 365 9.84 -4.62 -5.47
N ILE A 366 11.06 -4.74 -5.96
CA ILE A 366 12.17 -5.33 -5.23
C ILE A 366 13.32 -4.34 -5.03
N PHE A 367 14.02 -4.51 -3.94
CA PHE A 367 15.25 -3.79 -3.65
C PHE A 367 16.44 -4.66 -4.06
N VAL A 368 17.39 -4.10 -4.80
CA VAL A 368 18.51 -4.87 -5.33
C VAL A 368 19.82 -4.34 -4.76
N LYS A 369 20.58 -5.22 -4.11
CA LYS A 369 22.00 -4.95 -3.79
C LYS A 369 22.81 -5.20 -5.06
N SER A 370 23.22 -4.12 -5.74
CA SER A 370 24.14 -4.16 -6.87
C SER A 370 25.55 -4.52 -6.43
N ARG A 371 26.38 -4.88 -7.42
CA ARG A 371 27.81 -5.12 -7.21
C ARG A 371 28.55 -3.88 -6.73
#